data_6ecf4fac03add65d70b7bce119fd43b6
#
_entry.id   6ecf4fac03add65d70b7bce119fd43b6
#
_cell.length_a   1.000
_cell.length_b   1.000
_cell.length_c   1.000
_cell.angle_alpha   90.00
_cell.angle_beta   90.00
_cell.angle_gamma   90.00
#
_symmetry.space_group_name_H-M   'P 1'
#
loop_
_entity.id
_entity.type
_entity.pdbx_description
1 polymer ?
#
loop_
_entity_poly.entity_id
_entity_poly.type
_entity_poly.pdbx_seq_one_letter_code
_entity_poly.pdbx_strand_id
1 'polypeptide(L)'
;MTTDHLGYLLKHAWLRAQEVTGPALAPYGIGGRELAVLLVLAEGESLSQQQAAGRLEVDRTTMVALLDELEAKGLVARRPHPEDRRRNVVELTGKGQETLGAATRAYRDAERRFLAPLGESGAERLKQALQVLVAGPVSDPPRDAAAAPPRSAGRPR
;
A
#
# COMPACT_ATOMS: atom_id res chain seq x y z
N MET A 1 -25.22 -15.33 3.60
CA MET A 1 -24.92 -14.40 2.52
C MET A 1 -23.48 -13.94 2.64
N THR A 2 -22.61 -14.47 1.77
CA THR A 2 -21.14 -14.30 1.85
C THR A 2 -20.67 -12.90 1.41
N THR A 3 -21.52 -12.13 0.74
CA THR A 3 -21.18 -10.87 0.08
C THR A 3 -21.13 -9.64 1.01
N ASP A 4 -21.49 -9.79 2.28
CA ASP A 4 -21.54 -8.68 3.26
C ASP A 4 -20.39 -8.71 4.29
N HIS A 5 -19.50 -9.71 4.18
CA HIS A 5 -18.33 -9.79 5.05
C HIS A 5 -17.25 -8.79 4.63
N LEU A 6 -16.69 -8.06 5.60
CA LEU A 6 -15.67 -7.04 5.37
C LEU A 6 -14.51 -7.54 4.50
N GLY A 7 -13.99 -8.74 4.78
CA GLY A 7 -12.89 -9.31 3.98
C GLY A 7 -13.24 -9.53 2.51
N TYR A 8 -14.48 -9.95 2.23
CA TYR A 8 -14.98 -10.08 0.86
C TYR A 8 -15.05 -8.71 0.18
N LEU A 9 -15.64 -7.72 0.86
CA LEU A 9 -15.77 -6.36 0.32
C LEU A 9 -14.42 -5.71 0.04
N LEU A 10 -13.49 -5.80 0.97
CA LEU A 10 -12.12 -5.27 0.80
C LEU A 10 -11.39 -5.92 -0.38
N LYS A 11 -11.46 -7.25 -0.48
CA LYS A 11 -10.85 -7.97 -1.61
C LYS A 11 -11.44 -7.52 -2.95
N HIS A 12 -12.75 -7.46 -3.06
CA HIS A 12 -13.42 -7.10 -4.32
C HIS A 12 -13.26 -5.62 -4.66
N ALA A 13 -13.25 -4.73 -3.66
CA ALA A 13 -12.94 -3.32 -3.86
C ALA A 13 -11.51 -3.15 -4.39
N TRP A 14 -10.54 -3.88 -3.83
CA TRP A 14 -9.16 -3.87 -4.29
C TRP A 14 -9.03 -4.37 -5.74
N LEU A 15 -9.68 -5.50 -6.09
CA LEU A 15 -9.68 -6.02 -7.46
C LEU A 15 -10.25 -5.00 -8.45
N ARG A 16 -11.38 -4.37 -8.10
CA ARG A 16 -12.00 -3.32 -8.93
C ARG A 16 -11.11 -2.09 -9.07
N ALA A 17 -10.45 -1.67 -8.00
CA ALA A 17 -9.48 -0.58 -8.05
C ALA A 17 -8.34 -0.90 -9.02
N GLN A 18 -7.81 -2.14 -9.01
CA GLN A 18 -6.77 -2.61 -9.91
C GLN A 18 -7.20 -2.58 -11.39
N GLU A 19 -8.46 -2.94 -11.70
CA GLU A 19 -9.01 -2.88 -13.07
C GLU A 19 -9.00 -1.46 -13.65
N VAL A 20 -9.07 -0.44 -12.81
CA VAL A 20 -9.09 0.97 -13.22
C VAL A 20 -7.68 1.59 -13.18
N THR A 21 -6.90 1.30 -12.15
CA THR A 21 -5.58 1.90 -11.93
C THR A 21 -4.48 1.23 -12.78
N GLY A 22 -4.57 -0.07 -13.02
CA GLY A 22 -3.60 -0.80 -13.83
C GLY A 22 -3.46 -0.24 -15.25
N PRO A 23 -4.55 -0.11 -16.02
CA PRO A 23 -4.50 0.50 -17.35
C PRO A 23 -3.98 1.96 -17.35
N ALA A 24 -4.21 2.72 -16.26
CA ALA A 24 -3.70 4.07 -16.14
C ALA A 24 -2.17 4.13 -16.00
N LEU A 25 -1.55 3.11 -15.44
CA LEU A 25 -0.08 3.00 -15.28
C LEU A 25 0.61 2.36 -16.50
N ALA A 26 -0.10 1.58 -17.29
CA ALA A 26 0.46 0.86 -18.44
C ALA A 26 1.24 1.75 -19.42
N PRO A 27 0.80 2.99 -19.77
CA PRO A 27 1.55 3.87 -20.68
C PRO A 27 2.94 4.25 -20.17
N TYR A 28 3.17 4.16 -18.85
CA TYR A 28 4.45 4.49 -18.21
C TYR A 28 5.34 3.25 -18.03
N GLY A 29 4.87 2.08 -18.46
CA GLY A 29 5.60 0.82 -18.35
C GLY A 29 5.82 0.34 -16.92
N ILE A 30 4.99 0.78 -15.96
CA ILE A 30 5.07 0.39 -14.55
C ILE A 30 3.72 -0.12 -14.04
N GLY A 31 3.76 -0.94 -12.99
CA GLY A 31 2.59 -1.38 -12.24
C GLY A 31 2.48 -0.67 -10.89
N GLY A 32 1.43 -0.99 -10.13
CA GLY A 32 1.17 -0.38 -8.82
C GLY A 32 2.27 -0.62 -7.79
N ARG A 33 2.91 -1.81 -7.80
CA ARG A 33 4.04 -2.11 -6.91
C ARG A 33 5.27 -1.28 -7.25
N GLU A 34 5.58 -1.13 -8.52
CA GLU A 34 6.68 -0.30 -8.98
C GLU A 34 6.44 1.18 -8.68
N LEU A 35 5.20 1.66 -8.86
CA LEU A 35 4.81 3.01 -8.45
C LEU A 35 5.04 3.23 -6.95
N ALA A 36 4.67 2.26 -6.10
CA ALA A 36 4.90 2.34 -4.66
C ALA A 36 6.41 2.42 -4.31
N VAL A 37 7.27 1.66 -5.01
CA VAL A 37 8.73 1.77 -4.84
C VAL A 37 9.23 3.16 -5.22
N LEU A 38 8.81 3.69 -6.37
CA LEU A 38 9.21 5.02 -6.81
C LEU A 38 8.75 6.13 -5.84
N LEU A 39 7.54 6.00 -5.27
CA LEU A 39 7.03 6.94 -4.26
C LEU A 39 7.90 6.94 -3.00
N VAL A 40 8.24 5.76 -2.48
CA VAL A 40 9.10 5.62 -1.28
C VAL A 40 10.49 6.21 -1.53
N LEU A 41 11.07 5.99 -2.72
CA LEU A 41 12.37 6.56 -3.08
C LEU A 41 12.33 8.09 -3.29
N ALA A 42 11.16 8.65 -3.59
CA ALA A 42 10.98 10.09 -3.79
C ALA A 42 10.90 10.89 -2.47
N GLU A 43 10.79 10.23 -1.32
CA GLU A 43 10.73 10.90 0.00
C GLU A 43 12.04 11.60 0.40
N GLY A 44 13.07 11.56 -0.44
CA GLY A 44 14.28 12.38 -0.34
C GLY A 44 15.38 11.81 0.56
N GLU A 45 15.20 10.66 1.15
CA GLU A 45 16.24 9.95 1.91
C GLU A 45 16.94 8.93 1.01
N SER A 46 18.29 8.86 1.09
CA SER A 46 19.05 7.79 0.43
C SER A 46 18.78 6.45 1.12
N LEU A 47 17.88 5.67 0.56
CA LEU A 47 17.46 4.39 1.14
C LEU A 47 18.29 3.23 0.59
N SER A 48 18.71 2.33 1.49
CA SER A 48 19.16 1.00 1.09
C SER A 48 17.97 0.15 0.63
N GLN A 49 18.25 -0.92 -0.14
CA GLN A 49 17.21 -1.86 -0.56
C GLN A 49 16.43 -2.44 0.64
N GLN A 50 17.11 -2.71 1.75
CA GLN A 50 16.48 -3.24 2.97
C GLN A 50 15.54 -2.22 3.62
N GLN A 51 15.94 -0.94 3.66
CA GLN A 51 15.07 0.12 4.19
C GLN A 51 13.85 0.33 3.32
N ALA A 52 13.99 0.31 1.99
CA ALA A 52 12.88 0.39 1.06
C ALA A 52 11.92 -0.80 1.19
N ALA A 53 12.46 -2.03 1.34
CA ALA A 53 11.65 -3.23 1.59
C ALA A 53 10.86 -3.12 2.90
N GLY A 54 11.47 -2.62 3.98
CA GLY A 54 10.81 -2.42 5.27
C GLY A 54 9.67 -1.39 5.19
N ARG A 55 9.85 -0.29 4.46
CA ARG A 55 8.79 0.73 4.30
C ARG A 55 7.58 0.22 3.52
N LEU A 56 7.80 -0.69 2.57
CA LEU A 56 6.74 -1.29 1.75
C LEU A 56 6.22 -2.62 2.28
N GLU A 57 6.76 -3.09 3.42
CA GLU A 57 6.39 -4.37 4.04
C GLU A 57 6.47 -5.55 3.05
N VAL A 58 7.46 -5.52 2.14
CA VAL A 58 7.72 -6.59 1.20
C VAL A 58 8.99 -7.34 1.59
N ASP A 59 9.06 -8.62 1.22
CA ASP A 59 10.26 -9.42 1.45
C ASP A 59 11.44 -8.94 0.57
N ARG A 60 12.66 -9.32 0.98
CA ARG A 60 13.89 -8.90 0.31
C ARG A 60 13.94 -9.35 -1.17
N THR A 61 13.49 -10.56 -1.46
CA THR A 61 13.53 -11.12 -2.83
C THR A 61 12.60 -10.35 -3.75
N THR A 62 11.39 -10.04 -3.30
CA THR A 62 10.42 -9.21 -4.03
C THR A 62 10.98 -7.81 -4.27
N MET A 63 11.61 -7.19 -3.27
CA MET A 63 12.20 -5.84 -3.44
C MET A 63 13.35 -5.86 -4.45
N VAL A 64 14.24 -6.86 -4.39
CA VAL A 64 15.34 -6.98 -5.36
C VAL A 64 14.79 -7.09 -6.79
N ALA A 65 13.81 -7.95 -7.02
CA ALA A 65 13.19 -8.12 -8.34
C ALA A 65 12.56 -6.81 -8.86
N LEU A 66 11.82 -6.08 -8.01
CA LEU A 66 11.24 -4.79 -8.37
C LEU A 66 12.29 -3.75 -8.73
N LEU A 67 13.37 -3.68 -7.95
CA LEU A 67 14.47 -2.74 -8.21
C LEU A 67 15.24 -3.09 -9.47
N ASP A 68 15.46 -4.40 -9.75
CA ASP A 68 16.12 -4.85 -10.98
C ASP A 68 15.30 -4.49 -12.22
N GLU A 69 13.97 -4.65 -12.16
CA GLU A 69 13.06 -4.23 -13.24
C GLU A 69 13.08 -2.71 -13.43
N LEU A 70 13.02 -1.93 -12.35
CA LEU A 70 13.06 -0.46 -12.41
C LEU A 70 14.41 0.06 -12.92
N GLU A 71 15.51 -0.58 -12.55
CA GLU A 71 16.86 -0.25 -13.02
C GLU A 71 17.01 -0.59 -14.52
N ALA A 72 16.50 -1.74 -14.96
CA ALA A 72 16.46 -2.11 -16.37
C ALA A 72 15.65 -1.12 -17.23
N LYS A 73 14.60 -0.52 -16.67
CA LYS A 73 13.82 0.56 -17.29
C LYS A 73 14.51 1.93 -17.22
N GLY A 74 15.62 2.05 -16.48
CA GLY A 74 16.36 3.28 -16.26
C GLY A 74 15.65 4.28 -15.36
N LEU A 75 14.73 3.82 -14.50
CA LEU A 75 13.95 4.67 -13.59
C LEU A 75 14.62 4.87 -12.24
N VAL A 76 15.45 3.91 -11.82
CA VAL A 76 16.28 3.97 -10.61
C VAL A 76 17.72 3.62 -10.94
N ALA A 77 18.63 3.98 -10.04
CA ALA A 77 20.05 3.59 -10.11
C ALA A 77 20.55 3.23 -8.71
N ARG A 78 21.39 2.20 -8.63
CA ARG A 78 22.14 1.88 -7.41
C ARG A 78 23.42 2.68 -7.38
N ARG A 79 23.69 3.34 -6.25
CA ARG A 79 24.92 4.12 -6.04
C ARG A 79 25.56 3.76 -4.71
N PRO A 80 26.91 3.92 -4.57
CA PRO A 80 27.55 3.85 -3.28
C PRO A 80 26.98 4.90 -2.33
N HIS A 81 26.77 4.52 -1.06
CA HIS A 81 26.31 5.48 -0.05
C HIS A 81 27.37 6.59 0.12
N PRO A 82 26.95 7.87 0.25
CA PRO A 82 27.91 9.00 0.36
C PRO A 82 28.91 8.86 1.52
N GLU A 83 28.46 8.33 2.65
CA GLU A 83 29.26 8.19 3.87
C GLU A 83 29.86 6.80 4.08
N ASP A 84 29.36 5.77 3.38
CA ASP A 84 29.83 4.39 3.48
C ASP A 84 29.78 3.68 2.13
N ARG A 85 30.90 3.68 1.41
CA ARG A 85 31.03 3.06 0.08
C ARG A 85 30.80 1.54 0.05
N ARG A 86 30.73 0.88 1.21
CA ARG A 86 30.40 -0.56 1.31
C ARG A 86 28.89 -0.81 1.22
N ARG A 87 28.09 0.23 1.32
CA ARG A 87 26.64 0.16 1.22
C ARG A 87 26.18 0.81 -0.08
N ASN A 88 25.19 0.19 -0.72
CA ASN A 88 24.51 0.78 -1.86
C ASN A 88 23.19 1.39 -1.41
N VAL A 89 22.90 2.55 -1.97
CA VAL A 89 21.59 3.20 -1.90
C VAL A 89 20.93 3.15 -3.28
N VAL A 90 19.62 3.27 -3.29
CA VAL A 90 18.83 3.31 -4.51
C VAL A 90 18.23 4.70 -4.63
N GLU A 91 18.37 5.30 -5.79
CA GLU A 91 17.92 6.65 -6.06
C GLU A 91 17.12 6.68 -7.37
N LEU A 92 16.16 7.62 -7.45
CA LEU A 92 15.48 7.92 -8.70
C LEU A 92 16.45 8.57 -9.70
N THR A 93 16.37 8.14 -10.95
CA THR A 93 16.99 8.89 -12.07
C THR A 93 16.12 10.09 -12.46
N GLY A 94 16.63 10.99 -13.30
CA GLY A 94 15.81 12.06 -13.90
C GLY A 94 14.59 11.51 -14.61
N LYS A 95 14.78 10.44 -15.42
CA LYS A 95 13.67 9.72 -16.07
C LYS A 95 12.69 9.13 -15.05
N GLY A 96 13.21 8.59 -13.94
CA GLY A 96 12.39 8.07 -12.84
C GLY A 96 11.52 9.14 -12.21
N GLN A 97 12.05 10.33 -11.97
CA GLN A 97 11.30 11.47 -11.42
C GLN A 97 10.19 11.94 -12.35
N GLU A 98 10.48 12.08 -13.64
CA GLU A 98 9.50 12.46 -14.67
C GLU A 98 8.39 11.40 -14.78
N THR A 99 8.76 10.12 -14.86
CA THR A 99 7.82 9.00 -14.92
C THR A 99 6.95 8.95 -13.69
N LEU A 100 7.53 9.10 -12.49
CA LEU A 100 6.79 9.13 -11.23
C LEU A 100 5.76 10.26 -11.22
N GLY A 101 6.15 11.47 -11.61
CA GLY A 101 5.25 12.62 -11.66
C GLY A 101 4.05 12.38 -12.59
N ALA A 102 4.28 11.86 -13.79
CA ALA A 102 3.24 11.58 -14.76
C ALA A 102 2.35 10.41 -14.34
N ALA A 103 2.94 9.29 -13.89
CA ALA A 103 2.23 8.11 -13.44
C ALA A 103 1.37 8.39 -12.20
N THR A 104 1.87 9.19 -11.24
CA THR A 104 1.10 9.58 -10.05
C THR A 104 -0.14 10.38 -10.41
N ARG A 105 -0.06 11.30 -11.38
CA ARG A 105 -1.24 12.04 -11.85
C ARG A 105 -2.27 11.09 -12.49
N ALA A 106 -1.84 10.23 -13.39
CA ALA A 106 -2.71 9.24 -14.03
C ALA A 106 -3.36 8.28 -13.03
N TYR A 107 -2.60 7.81 -12.04
CA TYR A 107 -3.10 6.95 -10.97
C TYR A 107 -4.17 7.66 -10.13
N ARG A 108 -3.93 8.90 -9.72
CA ARG A 108 -4.92 9.70 -8.96
C ARG A 108 -6.20 9.95 -9.75
N ASP A 109 -6.09 10.17 -11.06
CA ASP A 109 -7.27 10.34 -11.91
C ASP A 109 -8.08 9.04 -12.03
N ALA A 110 -7.40 7.91 -12.13
CA ALA A 110 -8.04 6.59 -12.13
C ALA A 110 -8.68 6.28 -10.77
N GLU A 111 -8.01 6.59 -9.67
CA GLU A 111 -8.54 6.43 -8.32
C GLU A 111 -9.78 7.29 -8.09
N ARG A 112 -9.79 8.55 -8.56
CA ARG A 112 -11.00 9.40 -8.50
C ARG A 112 -12.18 8.79 -9.26
N ARG A 113 -11.95 8.20 -10.43
CA ARG A 113 -12.99 7.49 -11.20
C ARG A 113 -13.52 6.27 -10.45
N PHE A 114 -12.64 5.49 -9.83
CA PHE A 114 -13.04 4.35 -9.02
C PHE A 114 -13.90 4.77 -7.83
N LEU A 115 -13.55 5.87 -7.17
CA LEU A 115 -14.25 6.37 -5.98
C LEU A 115 -15.48 7.24 -6.29
N ALA A 116 -15.70 7.60 -7.55
CA ALA A 116 -16.80 8.50 -7.97
C ALA A 116 -18.20 8.09 -7.45
N PRO A 117 -18.56 6.78 -7.38
CA PRO A 117 -19.85 6.37 -6.84
C PRO A 117 -20.11 6.78 -5.38
N LEU A 118 -19.05 7.06 -4.61
CA LEU A 118 -19.17 7.47 -3.20
C LEU A 118 -19.38 8.98 -3.02
N GLY A 119 -19.18 9.77 -4.07
CA GLY A 119 -19.04 11.22 -3.98
C GLY A 119 -17.77 11.64 -3.22
N GLU A 120 -17.44 12.92 -3.23
CA GLU A 120 -16.22 13.44 -2.60
C GLU A 120 -16.13 13.13 -1.10
N SER A 121 -17.19 13.42 -0.36
CA SER A 121 -17.25 13.17 1.09
C SER A 121 -17.17 11.68 1.44
N GLY A 122 -17.79 10.80 0.62
CA GLY A 122 -17.73 9.35 0.84
C GLY A 122 -16.33 8.80 0.54
N ALA A 123 -15.70 9.26 -0.54
CA ALA A 123 -14.33 8.89 -0.90
C ALA A 123 -13.31 9.28 0.19
N GLU A 124 -13.43 10.50 0.72
CA GLU A 124 -12.56 10.98 1.80
C GLU A 124 -12.74 10.17 3.09
N ARG A 125 -13.99 9.91 3.50
CA ARG A 125 -14.29 9.07 4.67
C ARG A 125 -13.75 7.65 4.52
N LEU A 126 -13.85 7.06 3.33
CA LEU A 126 -13.29 5.73 3.07
C LEU A 126 -11.76 5.73 3.23
N LYS A 127 -11.07 6.71 2.64
CA LYS A 127 -9.62 6.84 2.77
C LYS A 127 -9.18 6.99 4.23
N GLN A 128 -9.82 7.87 4.98
CA GLN A 128 -9.54 8.08 6.39
C GLN A 128 -9.76 6.81 7.22
N ALA A 129 -10.88 6.10 6.99
CA ALA A 129 -11.16 4.85 7.69
C ALA A 129 -10.09 3.77 7.40
N LEU A 130 -9.68 3.63 6.14
CA LEU A 130 -8.62 2.69 5.75
C LEU A 130 -7.26 3.09 6.34
N GLN A 131 -6.93 4.37 6.39
CA GLN A 131 -5.70 4.87 7.02
C GLN A 131 -5.63 4.51 8.50
N VAL A 132 -6.74 4.67 9.23
CA VAL A 132 -6.83 4.27 10.66
C VAL A 132 -6.60 2.78 10.83
N LEU A 133 -7.21 1.94 9.96
CA LEU A 133 -7.06 0.49 10.02
C LEU A 133 -5.62 0.03 9.70
N VAL A 134 -4.97 0.68 8.75
CA VAL A 134 -3.59 0.34 8.33
C VAL A 134 -2.56 0.84 9.35
N ALA A 135 -2.77 2.00 9.97
CA ALA A 135 -1.82 2.57 10.93
C ALA A 135 -1.95 1.99 12.35
N GLY A 136 -3.09 1.38 12.68
CA GLY A 136 -3.35 0.83 14.00
C GLY A 136 -2.72 -0.55 14.22
N PRO A 137 -2.26 -0.87 15.44
CA PRO A 137 -1.97 -2.25 15.80
C PRO A 137 -3.27 -3.06 15.70
N VAL A 138 -3.18 -4.32 15.22
CA VAL A 138 -4.30 -5.26 15.33
C VAL A 138 -4.52 -5.52 16.81
N SER A 139 -5.42 -4.75 17.43
CA SER A 139 -5.78 -4.94 18.84
C SER A 139 -6.64 -6.18 18.94
N ASP A 140 -6.27 -7.11 19.81
CA ASP A 140 -7.17 -8.19 20.25
C ASP A 140 -8.48 -7.56 20.75
N PRO A 141 -9.65 -8.12 20.41
CA PRO A 141 -10.92 -7.64 20.95
C PRO A 141 -10.86 -7.70 22.48
N PRO A 142 -11.47 -6.73 23.20
CA PRO A 142 -11.50 -6.75 24.66
C PRO A 142 -12.08 -8.09 25.14
N ARG A 143 -11.34 -8.78 26.00
CA ARG A 143 -11.71 -10.11 26.55
C ARG A 143 -12.94 -10.10 27.48
N ASP A 144 -13.62 -8.96 27.64
CA ASP A 144 -14.70 -8.76 28.62
C ASP A 144 -16.13 -8.96 28.08
N ALA A 145 -16.32 -9.68 26.97
CA ALA A 145 -17.67 -10.08 26.54
C ALA A 145 -17.92 -11.59 26.68
N ALA A 146 -17.12 -12.31 27.46
CA ALA A 146 -17.37 -13.72 27.75
C ALA A 146 -18.15 -13.88 29.07
N ALA A 147 -19.48 -13.99 28.92
CA ALA A 147 -20.38 -14.83 29.77
C ALA A 147 -20.23 -14.75 31.29
N ALA A 148 -21.03 -13.92 31.90
CA ALA A 148 -21.50 -14.23 33.27
C ALA A 148 -22.30 -15.56 33.22
N PRO A 149 -21.98 -16.56 34.07
CA PRO A 149 -22.76 -17.80 34.10
C PRO A 149 -24.18 -17.50 34.62
N PRO A 150 -25.22 -18.20 34.15
CA PRO A 150 -26.57 -18.02 34.62
C PRO A 150 -26.64 -18.37 36.12
N ARG A 151 -27.14 -17.45 36.93
CA ARG A 151 -27.41 -17.69 38.34
C ARG A 151 -28.40 -18.84 38.46
N SER A 152 -27.98 -19.92 39.12
CA SER A 152 -28.84 -21.05 39.48
C SER A 152 -29.98 -20.56 40.34
N ALA A 153 -31.21 -20.68 39.84
CA ALA A 153 -32.43 -20.47 40.60
C ALA A 153 -32.50 -21.50 41.73
N GLY A 154 -32.45 -21.01 42.95
CA GLY A 154 -32.62 -21.84 44.17
C GLY A 154 -33.99 -22.48 44.17
N ARG A 155 -34.07 -23.80 44.43
CA ARG A 155 -35.30 -24.54 44.76
C ARG A 155 -35.82 -24.07 46.10
N PRO A 156 -37.13 -23.76 46.23
CA PRO A 156 -37.74 -23.67 47.55
C PRO A 156 -38.08 -25.06 48.07
N ARG A 157 -37.98 -25.24 49.39
CA ARG A 157 -38.46 -26.42 50.12
C ARG A 157 -39.98 -26.40 50.25
#